data_288ad8c9ddd8cb94479a56a4fce8925a
#
_entry.id   288ad8c9ddd8cb94479a56a4fce8925a
#
_cell.length_a   1.000
_cell.length_b   1.000
_cell.length_c   1.000
_cell.angle_alpha   90.00
_cell.angle_beta   90.00
_cell.angle_gamma   90.00
#
_symmetry.space_group_name_H-M   'P 1'
#
loop_
_entity.id
_entity.type
_entity.pdbx_description
1 polymer ?
#
loop_
_entity_poly.entity_id
_entity_poly.type
_entity_poly.pdbx_seq_one_letter_code
_entity_poly.pdbx_strand_id
1 'polypeptide(L)'
;MIKQLTNLRRIGRIKWLSVLLAIAGGLLFVGVSIIPAIAQTQGDLTIDFATTQPGVQSMSGFLYGVEQDEPPDHLIEPLQPRLWRTSRLNLYPRLTGFGATFQLLLSDTWGYGRPRGWPYDDYTRWENHVRNLAREHKGKKMLWDIWNEPDLRDPFWHGTRQQFFETYKRAYRVLREELGPDVIIGGPSITKYDKGFLTAFLNYCRDNNLEVNSLSWHELNDQTINAIAPHIRDANQSFRQNPAYRSLKIQRLDVNEIIGPTAQYRPAENLAYLYYTEQGGASAAAKACWEPKGGGPNNCFNKSLDGLVQPGPFAPRAVWWVYKAYSDGFSTRVRTQGNNPRVIGLASQSNGQNQAQVLFGYFEQGPSARQATVTLTLRNLQQLGLGQPGQPLNLTISRIPDSGEAVVKDLAIVKRQQITVTNQIVRLTVPNIRIHEAYILTIG
;
A
#
# COMPACT_ATOMS: atom_id res chain seq x y z
N MET A 1 33.83 -4.29 -41.44
CA MET A 1 33.88 -4.13 -42.89
C MET A 1 32.78 -3.13 -43.25
N ILE A 2 33.18 -1.90 -43.40
CA ILE A 2 33.04 -0.97 -44.54
C ILE A 2 31.58 -0.44 -44.66
N LYS A 3 31.39 0.80 -44.24
CA LYS A 3 31.49 2.14 -44.89
C LYS A 3 30.25 2.51 -45.71
N GLN A 4 29.64 3.61 -45.23
CA GLN A 4 29.45 4.90 -45.89
C GLN A 4 28.43 4.96 -47.05
N LEU A 5 27.52 5.95 -46.97
CA LEU A 5 27.56 7.12 -47.85
C LEU A 5 26.54 8.19 -47.45
N THR A 6 27.09 9.35 -47.29
CA THR A 6 26.55 10.71 -47.29
C THR A 6 25.95 11.12 -48.64
N ASN A 7 24.97 12.08 -48.63
CA ASN A 7 24.95 13.33 -49.38
C ASN A 7 23.54 13.95 -49.45
N LEU A 8 23.34 15.08 -48.91
CA LEU A 8 23.31 16.44 -49.50
C LEU A 8 22.25 16.70 -50.57
N ARG A 9 21.34 17.63 -50.26
CA ARG A 9 21.14 18.83 -51.09
C ARG A 9 20.30 19.90 -50.42
N ARG A 10 20.88 21.05 -50.35
CA ARG A 10 20.36 22.42 -50.17
C ARG A 10 19.49 22.84 -51.36
N ILE A 11 18.60 23.82 -51.18
CA ILE A 11 18.07 24.89 -52.04
C ILE A 11 16.78 25.35 -51.36
N GLY A 12 16.42 26.60 -51.11
CA GLY A 12 16.91 27.88 -51.51
C GLY A 12 16.12 28.99 -50.77
N ARG A 13 16.80 30.05 -50.54
CA ARG A 13 16.26 31.29 -49.98
C ARG A 13 15.42 32.00 -51.04
N ILE A 14 14.24 32.55 -50.64
CA ILE A 14 13.64 33.68 -51.34
C ILE A 14 13.39 34.78 -50.30
N LYS A 15 14.10 35.89 -50.52
CA LYS A 15 13.87 37.22 -49.89
C LYS A 15 12.75 37.91 -50.62
N TRP A 16 11.81 38.53 -49.88
CA TRP A 16 11.12 39.71 -50.37
C TRP A 16 11.16 40.83 -49.34
N LEU A 17 11.60 41.97 -49.80
CA LEU A 17 11.79 43.23 -49.08
C LEU A 17 10.49 44.05 -49.12
N SER A 18 10.21 44.67 -48.00
CA SER A 18 9.75 46.05 -47.76
C SER A 18 8.47 46.56 -48.41
N VAL A 19 7.54 47.06 -47.58
CA VAL A 19 7.09 48.46 -47.64
C VAL A 19 6.59 48.89 -46.24
N LEU A 20 7.13 49.98 -45.72
CA LEU A 20 6.69 50.71 -44.54
C LEU A 20 5.39 51.49 -44.84
N LEU A 21 4.45 51.46 -43.90
CA LEU A 21 3.54 52.60 -43.67
C LEU A 21 3.20 52.65 -42.17
N ALA A 22 3.69 53.73 -41.55
CA ALA A 22 3.41 54.06 -40.15
C ALA A 22 1.99 54.69 -40.09
N ILE A 23 1.15 54.19 -39.23
CA ILE A 23 0.00 54.90 -38.65
C ILE A 23 0.08 54.76 -37.16
N ALA A 24 0.41 55.89 -36.49
CA ALA A 24 0.36 56.00 -35.05
C ALA A 24 -1.09 56.02 -34.57
N GLY A 25 -1.50 55.01 -33.90
CA GLY A 25 -2.76 54.96 -33.19
C GLY A 25 -2.51 54.24 -31.85
N GLY A 26 -2.34 55.05 -30.79
CA GLY A 26 -2.15 54.55 -29.44
C GLY A 26 -3.37 53.82 -28.93
N LEU A 27 -3.31 52.51 -28.88
CA LEU A 27 -4.18 51.66 -28.08
C LEU A 27 -3.36 51.07 -26.95
N LEU A 28 -3.53 51.64 -25.75
CA LEU A 28 -3.10 51.03 -24.50
C LEU A 28 -3.85 49.71 -24.37
N PHE A 29 -3.23 48.61 -24.80
CA PHE A 29 -3.62 47.27 -24.36
C PHE A 29 -3.17 47.10 -22.90
N VAL A 30 -4.09 47.36 -21.95
CA VAL A 30 -3.96 46.81 -20.61
C VAL A 30 -4.09 45.32 -20.76
N GLY A 31 -2.97 44.63 -20.86
CA GLY A 31 -2.89 43.19 -20.82
C GLY A 31 -3.32 42.72 -19.43
N VAL A 32 -4.61 42.46 -19.28
CA VAL A 32 -5.08 41.67 -18.15
C VAL A 32 -4.52 40.27 -18.37
N SER A 33 -3.40 39.98 -17.73
CA SER A 33 -2.92 38.59 -17.59
C SER A 33 -3.98 37.82 -16.79
N ILE A 34 -4.90 37.19 -17.53
CA ILE A 34 -5.77 36.16 -16.94
C ILE A 34 -4.83 35.02 -16.59
N ILE A 35 -4.29 35.03 -15.38
CA ILE A 35 -3.69 33.84 -14.78
C ILE A 35 -4.86 32.85 -14.73
N PRO A 36 -4.83 31.72 -15.47
CA PRO A 36 -5.90 30.75 -15.36
C PRO A 36 -5.95 30.34 -13.89
N ALA A 37 -7.09 30.55 -13.25
CA ALA A 37 -7.32 30.05 -11.91
C ALA A 37 -7.00 28.54 -11.96
N ILE A 38 -5.94 28.11 -11.30
CA ILE A 38 -5.59 26.70 -11.22
C ILE A 38 -6.81 26.04 -10.57
N ALA A 39 -7.51 25.22 -11.34
CA ALA A 39 -8.70 24.55 -10.86
C ALA A 39 -8.33 23.78 -9.59
N GLN A 40 -8.78 24.29 -8.45
CA GLN A 40 -8.49 23.69 -7.15
C GLN A 40 -9.46 22.54 -6.94
N THR A 41 -8.95 21.34 -6.72
CA THR A 41 -9.77 20.19 -6.36
C THR A 41 -10.41 20.44 -5.00
N GLN A 42 -11.70 20.14 -4.88
CA GLN A 42 -12.41 20.17 -3.59
C GLN A 42 -12.72 18.75 -3.13
N GLY A 43 -12.61 18.51 -1.86
CA GLY A 43 -12.97 17.25 -1.24
C GLY A 43 -13.48 17.46 0.18
N ASP A 44 -14.59 16.78 0.49
CA ASP A 44 -15.18 16.80 1.83
C ASP A 44 -15.00 15.42 2.46
N LEU A 45 -14.58 15.41 3.71
CA LEU A 45 -14.52 14.22 4.55
C LEU A 45 -15.47 14.43 5.74
N THR A 46 -16.46 13.57 5.87
CA THR A 46 -17.34 13.51 7.04
C THR A 46 -16.85 12.42 7.97
N ILE A 47 -16.57 12.80 9.22
CA ILE A 47 -16.10 11.92 10.28
C ILE A 47 -17.19 11.89 11.36
N ASP A 48 -17.75 10.70 11.63
CA ASP A 48 -18.85 10.51 12.57
C ASP A 48 -18.39 9.67 13.77
N PHE A 49 -18.12 10.34 14.89
CA PHE A 49 -17.63 9.71 16.11
C PHE A 49 -18.68 8.88 16.87
N ALA A 50 -19.96 8.93 16.47
CA ALA A 50 -20.98 8.02 16.98
C ALA A 50 -20.94 6.65 16.29
N THR A 51 -20.27 6.54 15.14
CA THR A 51 -20.19 5.29 14.38
C THR A 51 -18.76 4.78 14.42
N THR A 52 -18.52 3.81 15.29
CA THR A 52 -17.21 3.21 15.50
C THR A 52 -17.19 1.75 15.09
N GLN A 53 -16.02 1.27 14.77
CA GLN A 53 -15.73 -0.15 14.55
C GLN A 53 -14.39 -0.50 15.19
N PRO A 54 -14.17 -1.76 15.61
CA PRO A 54 -12.86 -2.19 16.08
C PRO A 54 -11.79 -1.78 15.07
N GLY A 55 -10.70 -1.22 15.55
CA GLY A 55 -9.60 -0.80 14.69
C GLY A 55 -8.95 -2.01 14.01
N VAL A 56 -9.08 -2.06 12.70
CA VAL A 56 -8.41 -3.08 11.89
C VAL A 56 -7.12 -2.48 11.35
N GLN A 57 -6.11 -2.35 12.19
CA GLN A 57 -4.78 -1.88 11.79
C GLN A 57 -3.96 -3.00 11.10
N SER A 58 -4.66 -3.88 10.37
CA SER A 58 -4.06 -5.08 9.80
C SER A 58 -3.27 -4.84 8.51
N MET A 59 -3.35 -3.62 7.95
CA MET A 59 -2.68 -3.31 6.68
C MET A 59 -1.23 -2.83 6.87
N SER A 60 -0.76 -2.65 8.10
CA SER A 60 0.65 -2.38 8.38
C SER A 60 1.45 -3.67 8.31
N GLY A 61 1.88 -4.04 7.12
CA GLY A 61 2.73 -5.19 6.88
C GLY A 61 3.86 -4.86 5.92
N PHE A 62 4.88 -5.71 5.89
CA PHE A 62 6.11 -5.50 5.15
C PHE A 62 6.54 -6.75 4.38
N LEU A 63 7.25 -6.49 3.29
CA LEU A 63 7.98 -7.50 2.54
C LEU A 63 9.42 -7.44 3.03
N TYR A 64 10.29 -8.27 2.99
CA TYR A 64 11.71 -8.25 3.39
C TYR A 64 12.16 -7.07 4.28
N GLY A 65 12.89 -6.11 3.77
CA GLY A 65 13.23 -4.77 4.29
C GLY A 65 14.09 -4.69 5.55
N VAL A 66 14.43 -5.80 6.20
CA VAL A 66 15.17 -5.84 7.49
C VAL A 66 16.24 -6.94 7.52
N GLU A 67 17.18 -6.80 8.46
CA GLU A 67 18.14 -7.81 8.87
C GLU A 67 17.98 -8.14 10.37
N GLN A 68 18.92 -8.91 10.96
CA GLN A 68 18.81 -9.38 12.34
C GLN A 68 18.66 -8.23 13.35
N ASP A 69 19.42 -7.14 13.19
CA ASP A 69 19.46 -6.02 14.14
C ASP A 69 19.18 -4.66 13.47
N GLU A 70 18.86 -4.66 12.17
CA GLU A 70 18.72 -3.43 11.37
C GLU A 70 17.46 -3.45 10.51
N PRO A 71 16.73 -2.31 10.41
CA PRO A 71 16.93 -1.10 11.21
C PRO A 71 16.60 -1.34 12.69
N PRO A 72 16.99 -0.44 13.61
CA PRO A 72 16.70 -0.57 15.04
C PRO A 72 15.21 -0.72 15.36
N ASP A 73 14.89 -1.50 16.38
CA ASP A 73 13.50 -1.88 16.74
C ASP A 73 12.60 -0.69 17.05
N HIS A 74 13.14 0.40 17.61
CA HIS A 74 12.38 1.63 17.88
C HIS A 74 11.80 2.31 16.62
N LEU A 75 12.26 1.93 15.41
CA LEU A 75 11.69 2.37 14.13
C LEU A 75 10.65 1.39 13.60
N ILE A 76 10.56 0.19 14.13
CA ILE A 76 9.63 -0.86 13.71
C ILE A 76 8.42 -0.93 14.64
N GLU A 77 8.66 -0.95 15.96
CA GLU A 77 7.62 -1.09 16.99
C GLU A 77 6.45 -0.10 16.85
N PRO A 78 6.69 1.21 16.57
CA PRO A 78 5.59 2.17 16.40
C PRO A 78 4.70 1.90 15.21
N LEU A 79 5.14 1.08 14.25
CA LEU A 79 4.39 0.74 13.05
C LEU A 79 3.45 -0.45 13.28
N GLN A 80 3.58 -1.16 14.42
CA GLN A 80 2.76 -2.30 14.81
C GLN A 80 2.53 -3.31 13.66
N PRO A 81 3.57 -3.89 13.07
CA PRO A 81 3.44 -4.74 11.89
C PRO A 81 2.53 -5.94 12.16
N ARG A 82 1.64 -6.26 11.23
CA ARG A 82 0.66 -7.36 11.34
C ARG A 82 0.97 -8.52 10.41
N LEU A 83 1.73 -8.27 9.37
CA LEU A 83 2.19 -9.27 8.41
C LEU A 83 3.66 -8.98 8.06
N TRP A 84 4.47 -10.03 7.97
CA TRP A 84 5.80 -9.94 7.41
C TRP A 84 6.04 -11.08 6.43
N ARG A 85 6.15 -10.73 5.15
CA ARG A 85 6.32 -11.68 4.07
C ARG A 85 7.80 -11.77 3.68
N THR A 86 8.42 -12.91 3.85
CA THR A 86 9.86 -13.09 3.61
C THR A 86 10.23 -14.57 3.50
N SER A 87 11.37 -14.87 2.88
CA SER A 87 11.99 -16.20 2.92
C SER A 87 13.06 -16.36 4.00
N ARG A 88 13.32 -15.30 4.78
CA ARG A 88 14.41 -15.27 5.77
C ARG A 88 13.99 -15.86 7.12
N LEU A 89 14.00 -17.16 7.21
CA LEU A 89 13.56 -17.93 8.38
C LEU A 89 14.37 -17.63 9.66
N ASN A 90 15.61 -17.17 9.54
CA ASN A 90 16.41 -16.71 10.67
C ASN A 90 15.83 -15.47 11.36
N LEU A 91 14.99 -14.69 10.67
CA LEU A 91 14.33 -13.51 11.23
C LEU A 91 13.02 -13.85 11.96
N TYR A 92 12.57 -15.10 11.93
CA TYR A 92 11.29 -15.50 12.53
C TYR A 92 11.12 -15.01 14.00
N PRO A 93 12.08 -15.18 14.93
CA PRO A 93 11.91 -14.73 16.30
C PRO A 93 11.75 -13.20 16.40
N ARG A 94 12.54 -12.43 15.66
CA ARG A 94 12.49 -10.97 15.65
C ARG A 94 11.15 -10.47 15.13
N LEU A 95 10.72 -10.97 13.97
CA LEU A 95 9.53 -10.47 13.30
C LEU A 95 8.24 -10.83 14.05
N THR A 96 8.18 -12.04 14.60
CA THR A 96 7.05 -12.45 15.46
C THR A 96 7.06 -11.74 16.81
N GLY A 97 8.22 -11.31 17.29
CA GLY A 97 8.37 -10.47 18.49
C GLY A 97 7.62 -9.13 18.38
N PHE A 98 7.52 -8.56 17.18
CA PHE A 98 6.70 -7.38 16.91
C PHE A 98 5.20 -7.67 16.79
N GLY A 99 4.76 -8.93 16.92
CA GLY A 99 3.37 -9.35 16.76
C GLY A 99 2.94 -9.61 15.32
N ALA A 100 3.87 -9.61 14.36
CA ALA A 100 3.56 -9.88 12.97
C ALA A 100 3.30 -11.38 12.71
N THR A 101 2.34 -11.67 11.85
CA THR A 101 2.21 -12.99 11.24
C THR A 101 3.39 -13.17 10.28
N PHE A 102 4.20 -14.19 10.50
CA PHE A 102 5.28 -14.53 9.57
C PHE A 102 4.70 -15.28 8.37
N GLN A 103 4.80 -14.69 7.19
CA GLN A 103 4.42 -15.32 5.93
C GLN A 103 5.69 -15.78 5.20
N LEU A 104 5.90 -17.09 5.18
CA LEU A 104 7.05 -17.67 4.50
C LEU A 104 6.82 -17.68 2.99
N LEU A 105 7.65 -16.98 2.26
CA LEU A 105 7.70 -17.01 0.81
C LEU A 105 8.51 -18.23 0.36
N LEU A 106 7.82 -19.33 0.10
CA LEU A 106 8.44 -20.63 -0.14
C LEU A 106 9.20 -20.68 -1.47
N SER A 107 8.68 -20.00 -2.51
CA SER A 107 9.37 -19.86 -3.79
C SER A 107 10.78 -19.30 -3.69
N ASP A 108 10.96 -18.30 -2.81
CA ASP A 108 12.26 -17.62 -2.64
C ASP A 108 13.28 -18.52 -1.92
N THR A 109 12.83 -19.48 -1.12
CA THR A 109 13.70 -20.49 -0.53
C THR A 109 14.16 -21.52 -1.58
N TRP A 110 13.38 -21.72 -2.62
CA TRP A 110 13.74 -22.58 -3.75
C TRP A 110 14.63 -21.86 -4.78
N GLY A 111 14.26 -20.63 -5.13
CA GLY A 111 14.84 -19.83 -6.20
C GLY A 111 14.07 -19.95 -7.51
N TYR A 112 14.33 -19.03 -8.42
CA TYR A 112 13.62 -18.90 -9.69
C TYR A 112 14.49 -19.42 -10.83
N GLY A 113 14.40 -20.73 -11.14
CA GLY A 113 15.07 -21.38 -12.26
C GLY A 113 16.57 -21.63 -12.09
N ARG A 114 17.27 -20.96 -11.19
CA ARG A 114 18.72 -21.17 -10.96
C ARG A 114 19.06 -21.11 -9.47
N PRO A 115 19.97 -21.97 -9.01
CA PRO A 115 20.67 -23.05 -9.71
C PRO A 115 19.87 -24.36 -9.83
N ARG A 116 18.68 -24.44 -9.19
CA ARG A 116 17.95 -25.70 -8.96
C ARG A 116 17.01 -26.12 -10.08
N GLY A 117 16.79 -25.29 -11.10
CA GLY A 117 15.71 -25.49 -12.06
C GLY A 117 14.34 -25.09 -11.49
N TRP A 118 13.29 -25.36 -12.22
CA TRP A 118 11.91 -25.11 -11.79
C TRP A 118 11.35 -26.32 -11.05
N PRO A 119 10.37 -26.18 -10.15
CA PRO A 119 9.74 -27.32 -9.47
C PRO A 119 9.23 -28.41 -10.42
N TYR A 120 8.73 -28.03 -11.59
CA TYR A 120 8.21 -28.97 -12.58
C TYR A 120 9.30 -29.74 -13.36
N ASP A 121 10.57 -29.39 -13.24
CA ASP A 121 11.67 -30.13 -13.82
C ASP A 121 11.96 -31.41 -12.99
N ASP A 122 11.70 -31.34 -11.65
CA ASP A 122 11.85 -32.46 -10.73
C ASP A 122 10.95 -32.25 -9.49
N TYR A 123 9.74 -32.77 -9.56
CA TYR A 123 8.78 -32.67 -8.47
C TYR A 123 9.22 -33.41 -7.20
N THR A 124 9.99 -34.48 -7.28
CA THR A 124 10.51 -35.18 -6.12
C THR A 124 11.46 -34.29 -5.33
N ARG A 125 12.33 -33.59 -6.04
CA ARG A 125 13.25 -32.61 -5.45
C ARG A 125 12.52 -31.45 -4.82
N TRP A 126 11.44 -30.95 -5.45
CA TRP A 126 10.57 -29.93 -4.89
C TRP A 126 9.89 -30.38 -3.60
N GLU A 127 9.25 -31.54 -3.61
CA GLU A 127 8.59 -32.11 -2.42
C GLU A 127 9.59 -32.32 -1.28
N ASN A 128 10.79 -32.81 -1.55
CA ASN A 128 11.84 -32.98 -0.54
C ASN A 128 12.29 -31.65 0.03
N HIS A 129 12.41 -30.60 -0.77
CA HIS A 129 12.71 -29.26 -0.28
C HIS A 129 11.63 -28.73 0.69
N VAL A 130 10.36 -28.83 0.29
CA VAL A 130 9.23 -28.42 1.13
C VAL A 130 9.19 -29.25 2.44
N ARG A 131 9.42 -30.56 2.34
CA ARG A 131 9.44 -31.48 3.47
C ARG A 131 10.53 -31.16 4.48
N ASN A 132 11.73 -30.87 4.01
CA ASN A 132 12.85 -30.49 4.87
C ASN A 132 12.55 -29.20 5.63
N LEU A 133 12.08 -28.17 4.93
CA LEU A 133 11.68 -26.92 5.58
C LEU A 133 10.54 -27.11 6.57
N ALA A 134 9.52 -27.89 6.22
CA ALA A 134 8.40 -28.19 7.12
C ALA A 134 8.87 -28.87 8.42
N ARG A 135 9.75 -29.85 8.31
CA ARG A 135 10.32 -30.57 9.46
C ARG A 135 11.21 -29.68 10.33
N GLU A 136 12.09 -28.90 9.71
CA GLU A 136 13.00 -27.98 10.41
C GLU A 136 12.24 -26.91 11.21
N HIS A 137 11.08 -26.48 10.69
CA HIS A 137 10.29 -25.40 11.28
C HIS A 137 8.99 -25.88 11.90
N LYS A 138 8.87 -27.17 12.18
CA LYS A 138 7.71 -27.76 12.87
C LYS A 138 7.48 -27.09 14.22
N GLY A 139 6.22 -26.71 14.49
CA GLY A 139 5.83 -26.00 15.72
C GLY A 139 5.89 -24.47 15.61
N LYS A 140 6.51 -23.90 14.58
CA LYS A 140 6.44 -22.46 14.31
C LYS A 140 5.10 -22.11 13.67
N LYS A 141 4.42 -21.10 14.23
CA LYS A 141 3.17 -20.59 13.66
C LYS A 141 3.50 -19.61 12.53
N MET A 142 3.34 -20.06 11.28
CA MET A 142 3.55 -19.22 10.10
C MET A 142 2.53 -19.55 9.01
N LEU A 143 2.34 -18.61 8.10
CA LEU A 143 1.59 -18.79 6.87
C LEU A 143 2.58 -19.22 5.77
N TRP A 144 2.30 -20.31 5.08
CA TRP A 144 3.12 -20.83 3.98
C TRP A 144 2.58 -20.33 2.65
N ASP A 145 3.24 -19.35 2.05
CA ASP A 145 2.94 -18.82 0.73
C ASP A 145 3.76 -19.57 -0.32
N ILE A 146 3.06 -20.42 -1.08
CA ILE A 146 3.77 -21.46 -1.86
C ILE A 146 4.58 -20.88 -3.00
N TRP A 147 4.08 -19.85 -3.70
CA TRP A 147 4.78 -19.28 -4.84
C TRP A 147 4.49 -17.80 -5.04
N ASN A 148 5.48 -17.05 -5.54
CA ASN A 148 5.34 -15.66 -5.92
C ASN A 148 5.09 -15.51 -7.42
N GLU A 149 4.07 -14.75 -7.80
CA GLU A 149 3.77 -14.28 -9.15
C GLU A 149 3.86 -15.35 -10.25
N PRO A 150 3.11 -16.47 -10.13
CA PRO A 150 3.14 -17.54 -11.12
C PRO A 150 2.52 -17.15 -12.47
N ASP A 151 1.92 -15.96 -12.56
CA ASP A 151 1.36 -15.34 -13.75
C ASP A 151 2.37 -14.42 -14.47
N LEU A 152 3.54 -14.17 -13.88
CA LEU A 152 4.62 -13.37 -14.45
C LEU A 152 5.80 -14.26 -14.89
N ARG A 153 6.07 -14.26 -16.20
CA ARG A 153 7.09 -15.14 -16.78
C ARG A 153 8.49 -14.85 -16.22
N ASP A 154 8.95 -13.63 -16.35
CA ASP A 154 10.27 -13.23 -15.90
C ASP A 154 10.19 -12.31 -14.70
N PRO A 155 10.85 -12.64 -13.59
CA PRO A 155 11.71 -13.81 -13.38
C PRO A 155 10.99 -15.00 -12.72
N PHE A 156 9.66 -14.96 -12.45
CA PHE A 156 9.02 -15.75 -11.41
C PHE A 156 8.49 -17.13 -11.86
N TRP A 157 8.04 -17.29 -13.13
CA TRP A 157 7.49 -18.58 -13.55
C TRP A 157 7.59 -18.83 -15.06
N HIS A 158 8.38 -19.81 -15.48
CA HIS A 158 8.53 -20.17 -16.90
C HIS A 158 7.62 -21.32 -17.36
N GLY A 159 6.96 -21.98 -16.42
CA GLY A 159 6.06 -23.08 -16.72
C GLY A 159 4.66 -22.64 -17.18
N THR A 160 3.84 -23.62 -17.51
CA THR A 160 2.42 -23.42 -17.76
C THR A 160 1.65 -23.17 -16.44
N ARG A 161 0.45 -22.61 -16.54
CA ARG A 161 -0.45 -22.48 -15.40
C ARG A 161 -0.77 -23.83 -14.75
N GLN A 162 -0.93 -24.89 -15.54
CA GLN A 162 -1.16 -26.24 -15.05
C GLN A 162 0.03 -26.79 -14.25
N GLN A 163 1.25 -26.52 -14.70
CA GLN A 163 2.47 -26.89 -13.95
C GLN A 163 2.56 -26.14 -12.61
N PHE A 164 2.13 -24.87 -12.58
CA PHE A 164 2.01 -24.14 -11.31
C PHE A 164 0.99 -24.78 -10.38
N PHE A 165 -0.19 -25.11 -10.87
CA PHE A 165 -1.22 -25.75 -10.06
C PHE A 165 -0.75 -27.11 -9.50
N GLU A 166 -0.02 -27.90 -10.27
CA GLU A 166 0.58 -29.14 -9.79
C GLU A 166 1.69 -28.87 -8.75
N THR A 167 2.52 -27.85 -8.95
CA THR A 167 3.54 -27.42 -7.98
C THR A 167 2.91 -27.04 -6.64
N TYR A 168 1.81 -26.27 -6.68
CA TYR A 168 1.02 -25.90 -5.49
C TYR A 168 0.46 -27.14 -4.78
N LYS A 169 -0.19 -28.05 -5.53
CA LYS A 169 -0.78 -29.26 -4.98
C LYS A 169 0.27 -30.12 -4.25
N ARG A 170 1.44 -30.28 -4.83
CA ARG A 170 2.52 -31.09 -4.23
C ARG A 170 3.04 -30.48 -2.95
N ALA A 171 3.34 -29.18 -2.94
CA ALA A 171 3.72 -28.50 -1.72
C ALA A 171 2.63 -28.55 -0.64
N TYR A 172 1.37 -28.32 -1.02
CA TYR A 172 0.21 -28.42 -0.10
C TYR A 172 0.16 -29.79 0.60
N ARG A 173 0.28 -30.89 -0.16
CA ARG A 173 0.21 -32.23 0.38
C ARG A 173 1.34 -32.52 1.37
N VAL A 174 2.57 -32.13 1.01
CA VAL A 174 3.72 -32.28 1.91
C VAL A 174 3.55 -31.46 3.19
N LEU A 175 3.08 -30.20 3.08
CA LEU A 175 2.83 -29.36 4.26
C LEU A 175 1.76 -29.95 5.18
N ARG A 176 0.68 -30.48 4.63
CA ARG A 176 -0.37 -31.17 5.40
C ARG A 176 0.12 -32.45 6.06
N GLU A 177 0.94 -33.24 5.36
CA GLU A 177 1.56 -34.45 5.87
C GLU A 177 2.48 -34.17 7.08
N GLU A 178 3.36 -33.16 6.97
CA GLU A 178 4.39 -32.90 7.97
C GLU A 178 3.90 -32.03 9.14
N LEU A 179 3.02 -31.05 8.88
CA LEU A 179 2.61 -30.04 9.84
C LEU A 179 1.16 -30.22 10.37
N GLY A 180 0.38 -31.07 9.71
CA GLY A 180 -0.99 -31.38 10.12
C GLY A 180 -2.05 -30.41 9.54
N PRO A 181 -3.31 -30.55 10.02
CA PRO A 181 -4.45 -29.85 9.43
C PRO A 181 -4.53 -28.37 9.75
N ASP A 182 -3.84 -27.90 10.79
CA ASP A 182 -3.94 -26.51 11.27
C ASP A 182 -2.95 -25.56 10.59
N VAL A 183 -2.04 -26.08 9.72
CA VAL A 183 -1.10 -25.22 8.99
C VAL A 183 -1.86 -24.31 8.03
N ILE A 184 -1.53 -23.02 8.05
CA ILE A 184 -2.14 -22.03 7.16
C ILE A 184 -1.35 -21.99 5.85
N ILE A 185 -2.02 -22.31 4.74
CA ILE A 185 -1.43 -22.34 3.41
C ILE A 185 -2.08 -21.27 2.55
N GLY A 186 -1.26 -20.46 1.91
CA GLY A 186 -1.65 -19.33 1.08
C GLY A 186 -1.23 -19.46 -0.38
N GLY A 187 -1.83 -18.64 -1.19
CA GLY A 187 -1.59 -18.46 -2.61
C GLY A 187 -2.85 -17.98 -3.36
N PRO A 188 -2.75 -17.78 -4.68
CA PRO A 188 -1.60 -18.02 -5.57
C PRO A 188 -0.59 -16.85 -5.64
N SER A 189 -0.81 -15.72 -4.92
CA SER A 189 0.07 -14.54 -4.91
C SER A 189 0.41 -14.03 -6.31
N ILE A 190 -0.63 -13.85 -7.15
CA ILE A 190 -0.51 -13.35 -8.52
C ILE A 190 -0.26 -11.84 -8.56
N THR A 191 0.35 -11.36 -9.66
CA THR A 191 0.81 -9.96 -9.83
C THR A 191 -0.27 -8.89 -9.66
N LYS A 192 -1.53 -9.25 -9.86
CA LYS A 192 -2.69 -8.36 -9.76
C LYS A 192 -3.97 -9.16 -9.55
N TYR A 193 -5.03 -8.50 -9.14
CA TYR A 193 -6.35 -9.12 -9.11
C TYR A 193 -6.76 -9.58 -10.53
N ASP A 194 -6.82 -10.88 -10.73
CA ASP A 194 -7.32 -11.51 -11.95
C ASP A 194 -8.34 -12.59 -11.58
N LYS A 195 -9.62 -12.23 -11.69
CA LYS A 195 -10.74 -13.12 -11.35
C LYS A 195 -10.72 -14.43 -12.14
N GLY A 196 -10.29 -14.38 -13.41
CA GLY A 196 -10.20 -15.58 -14.26
C GLY A 196 -9.13 -16.55 -13.81
N PHE A 197 -7.94 -16.04 -13.46
CA PHE A 197 -6.86 -16.85 -12.90
C PHE A 197 -7.27 -17.44 -11.54
N LEU A 198 -7.81 -16.61 -10.63
CA LEU A 198 -8.24 -17.04 -9.31
C LEU A 198 -9.35 -18.11 -9.41
N THR A 199 -10.32 -17.96 -10.31
CA THR A 199 -11.37 -18.97 -10.55
C THR A 199 -10.78 -20.29 -11.00
N ALA A 200 -9.85 -20.27 -11.98
CA ALA A 200 -9.20 -21.48 -12.48
C ALA A 200 -8.37 -22.18 -11.39
N PHE A 201 -7.63 -21.42 -10.59
CA PHE A 201 -6.84 -21.92 -9.47
C PHE A 201 -7.73 -22.57 -8.39
N LEU A 202 -8.78 -21.88 -7.96
CA LEU A 202 -9.66 -22.36 -6.90
C LEU A 202 -10.49 -23.56 -7.36
N ASN A 203 -10.92 -23.63 -8.61
CA ASN A 203 -11.56 -24.81 -9.17
C ASN A 203 -10.60 -26.02 -9.13
N TYR A 204 -9.35 -25.82 -9.57
CA TYR A 204 -8.34 -26.88 -9.48
C TYR A 204 -8.13 -27.35 -8.04
N CYS A 205 -8.01 -26.42 -7.09
CA CYS A 205 -7.85 -26.77 -5.68
C CYS A 205 -9.06 -27.55 -5.15
N ARG A 206 -10.28 -27.09 -5.43
CA ARG A 206 -11.51 -27.79 -5.05
C ARG A 206 -11.57 -29.22 -5.61
N ASP A 207 -11.30 -29.37 -6.90
CA ASP A 207 -11.39 -30.66 -7.61
C ASP A 207 -10.29 -31.65 -7.19
N ASN A 208 -9.22 -31.15 -6.53
CA ASN A 208 -8.13 -31.97 -5.96
C ASN A 208 -8.18 -32.08 -4.42
N ASN A 209 -9.25 -31.58 -3.77
CA ASN A 209 -9.43 -31.59 -2.31
C ASN A 209 -8.31 -30.86 -1.56
N LEU A 210 -7.89 -29.70 -2.07
CA LEU A 210 -6.91 -28.83 -1.43
C LEU A 210 -7.63 -27.68 -0.75
N GLU A 211 -7.14 -27.22 0.39
CA GLU A 211 -7.60 -25.98 1.04
C GLU A 211 -6.73 -24.81 0.64
N VAL A 212 -7.31 -23.60 0.62
CA VAL A 212 -6.62 -22.33 0.37
C VAL A 212 -6.97 -21.39 1.52
N ASN A 213 -6.26 -21.50 2.65
CA ASN A 213 -6.63 -20.80 3.88
C ASN A 213 -6.45 -19.27 3.74
N SER A 214 -5.45 -18.84 2.96
CA SER A 214 -5.23 -17.44 2.57
C SER A 214 -5.24 -17.33 1.05
N LEU A 215 -6.27 -16.70 0.50
CA LEU A 215 -6.32 -16.33 -0.91
C LEU A 215 -5.59 -15.01 -1.09
N SER A 216 -4.58 -14.96 -1.97
CA SER A 216 -3.70 -13.81 -2.08
C SER A 216 -3.41 -13.37 -3.51
N TRP A 217 -3.19 -12.06 -3.67
CA TRP A 217 -2.76 -11.40 -4.89
C TRP A 217 -2.08 -10.07 -4.56
N HIS A 218 -1.48 -9.41 -5.57
CA HIS A 218 -0.84 -8.12 -5.44
C HIS A 218 -1.70 -6.99 -6.00
N GLU A 219 -1.49 -5.78 -5.47
CA GLU A 219 -2.07 -4.54 -5.96
C GLU A 219 -0.94 -3.50 -6.07
N LEU A 220 -0.29 -3.48 -7.25
CA LEU A 220 0.93 -2.70 -7.49
C LEU A 220 0.75 -1.60 -8.53
N ASN A 221 -0.49 -1.40 -9.01
CA ASN A 221 -0.77 -0.40 -10.03
C ASN A 221 -1.15 0.95 -9.42
N ASP A 222 -0.19 1.87 -9.37
CA ASP A 222 -0.36 3.22 -8.82
C ASP A 222 -1.41 4.08 -9.57
N GLN A 223 -1.85 3.66 -10.76
CA GLN A 223 -2.87 4.38 -11.54
C GLN A 223 -4.30 3.95 -11.19
N THR A 224 -4.47 2.86 -10.44
CA THR A 224 -5.80 2.28 -10.14
C THR A 224 -5.98 1.94 -8.67
N ILE A 225 -5.40 2.72 -7.77
CA ILE A 225 -5.45 2.49 -6.32
C ILE A 225 -6.90 2.37 -5.80
N ASN A 226 -7.82 3.14 -6.36
CA ASN A 226 -9.25 3.09 -5.99
C ASN A 226 -9.96 1.79 -6.41
N ALA A 227 -9.37 0.97 -7.29
CA ALA A 227 -9.92 -0.33 -7.66
C ALA A 227 -9.68 -1.42 -6.59
N ILE A 228 -8.74 -1.21 -5.67
CA ILE A 228 -8.34 -2.19 -4.65
C ILE A 228 -9.54 -2.64 -3.81
N ALA A 229 -10.31 -1.70 -3.26
CA ALA A 229 -11.47 -2.05 -2.45
C ALA A 229 -12.57 -2.80 -3.23
N PRO A 230 -12.95 -2.43 -4.47
CA PRO A 230 -13.75 -3.24 -5.36
C PRO A 230 -13.22 -4.66 -5.58
N HIS A 231 -11.91 -4.82 -5.85
CA HIS A 231 -11.28 -6.14 -6.07
C HIS A 231 -11.42 -7.04 -4.86
N ILE A 232 -11.13 -6.52 -3.65
CA ILE A 232 -11.24 -7.30 -2.41
C ILE A 232 -12.69 -7.68 -2.13
N ARG A 233 -13.65 -6.77 -2.34
CA ARG A 233 -15.09 -7.09 -2.17
C ARG A 233 -15.57 -8.13 -3.17
N ASP A 234 -15.13 -8.05 -4.43
CA ASP A 234 -15.45 -9.07 -5.43
C ASP A 234 -14.84 -10.43 -5.06
N ALA A 235 -13.57 -10.48 -4.62
CA ALA A 235 -12.96 -11.72 -4.14
C ALA A 235 -13.71 -12.31 -2.93
N ASN A 236 -14.12 -11.45 -1.99
CA ASN A 236 -14.90 -11.89 -0.84
C ASN A 236 -16.23 -12.52 -1.25
N GLN A 237 -16.96 -11.86 -2.14
CA GLN A 237 -18.27 -12.31 -2.60
C GLN A 237 -18.18 -13.53 -3.53
N SER A 238 -17.24 -13.48 -4.50
CA SER A 238 -17.11 -14.51 -5.53
C SER A 238 -16.48 -15.81 -5.02
N PHE A 239 -15.64 -15.74 -3.98
CA PHE A 239 -14.83 -16.87 -3.52
C PHE A 239 -15.05 -17.18 -2.05
N ARG A 240 -14.72 -16.29 -1.09
CA ARG A 240 -14.74 -16.59 0.34
C ARG A 240 -16.16 -16.86 0.86
N GLN A 241 -17.15 -16.09 0.42
CA GLN A 241 -18.55 -16.25 0.82
C GLN A 241 -19.34 -17.20 -0.09
N ASN A 242 -18.79 -17.59 -1.23
CA ASN A 242 -19.47 -18.42 -2.20
C ASN A 242 -19.52 -19.89 -1.74
N PRO A 243 -20.73 -20.49 -1.59
CA PRO A 243 -20.88 -21.87 -1.15
C PRO A 243 -20.13 -22.90 -2.01
N ALA A 244 -19.93 -22.63 -3.31
CA ALA A 244 -19.20 -23.51 -4.22
C ALA A 244 -17.73 -23.72 -3.84
N TYR A 245 -17.16 -22.81 -3.04
CA TYR A 245 -15.77 -22.86 -2.58
C TYR A 245 -15.62 -23.12 -1.09
N ARG A 246 -16.70 -23.50 -0.38
CA ARG A 246 -16.67 -23.73 1.08
C ARG A 246 -15.62 -24.77 1.51
N SER A 247 -15.41 -25.82 0.69
CA SER A 247 -14.41 -26.86 0.96
C SER A 247 -12.98 -26.34 0.98
N LEU A 248 -12.70 -25.20 0.36
CA LEU A 248 -11.37 -24.59 0.32
C LEU A 248 -10.99 -23.90 1.63
N LYS A 249 -11.94 -23.66 2.54
CA LYS A 249 -11.73 -23.04 3.85
C LYS A 249 -10.98 -21.70 3.76
N ILE A 250 -11.37 -20.83 2.82
CA ILE A 250 -10.77 -19.50 2.66
C ILE A 250 -11.12 -18.67 3.90
N GLN A 251 -10.14 -18.45 4.78
CA GLN A 251 -10.28 -17.66 6.00
C GLN A 251 -9.83 -16.20 5.78
N ARG A 252 -8.84 -16.01 4.93
CA ARG A 252 -8.14 -14.75 4.72
C ARG A 252 -8.18 -14.35 3.25
N LEU A 253 -8.27 -13.03 3.02
CA LEU A 253 -7.97 -12.38 1.74
C LEU A 253 -6.77 -11.47 1.99
N ASP A 254 -5.60 -11.88 1.55
CA ASP A 254 -4.37 -11.13 1.79
C ASP A 254 -3.90 -10.45 0.50
N VAL A 255 -3.78 -9.12 0.55
CA VAL A 255 -3.12 -8.36 -0.52
C VAL A 255 -1.65 -8.27 -0.14
N ASN A 256 -0.93 -9.36 -0.40
CA ASN A 256 0.37 -9.59 0.19
C ASN A 256 1.55 -8.89 -0.51
N GLU A 257 1.24 -8.01 -1.47
CA GLU A 257 2.07 -6.89 -1.92
C GLU A 257 1.18 -5.72 -2.34
N ILE A 258 1.38 -4.56 -1.73
CA ILE A 258 0.74 -3.30 -2.10
C ILE A 258 1.79 -2.22 -2.35
N ILE A 259 1.40 -1.15 -3.06
CA ILE A 259 2.20 0.01 -3.39
C ILE A 259 3.18 -0.27 -4.54
N GLY A 260 2.91 0.35 -5.68
CA GLY A 260 3.74 0.29 -6.85
C GLY A 260 5.00 1.17 -6.75
N PRO A 261 5.91 1.04 -7.73
CA PRO A 261 7.21 1.70 -7.67
C PRO A 261 7.16 3.22 -7.70
N THR A 262 6.13 3.83 -8.32
CA THR A 262 6.03 5.30 -8.38
C THR A 262 5.46 5.91 -7.11
N ALA A 263 4.70 5.13 -6.34
CA ALA A 263 4.09 5.54 -5.07
C ALA A 263 4.97 5.25 -3.85
N GLN A 264 6.07 4.51 -3.98
CA GLN A 264 6.81 3.96 -2.85
C GLN A 264 7.22 4.98 -1.78
N TYR A 265 7.43 6.25 -2.17
CA TYR A 265 7.83 7.34 -1.27
C TYR A 265 6.80 8.47 -1.16
N ARG A 266 5.60 8.31 -1.73
CA ARG A 266 4.56 9.33 -1.74
C ARG A 266 3.58 9.10 -0.58
N PRO A 267 3.50 10.01 0.40
CA PRO A 267 2.67 9.82 1.60
C PRO A 267 1.19 9.60 1.33
N ALA A 268 0.58 10.41 0.45
CA ALA A 268 -0.85 10.29 0.18
C ALA A 268 -1.21 8.99 -0.56
N GLU A 269 -0.36 8.52 -1.46
CA GLU A 269 -0.54 7.24 -2.15
C GLU A 269 -0.37 6.07 -1.17
N ASN A 270 0.63 6.10 -0.28
CA ASN A 270 0.77 5.08 0.75
C ASN A 270 -0.49 5.04 1.64
N LEU A 271 -1.00 6.21 2.06
CA LEU A 271 -2.27 6.29 2.78
C LEU A 271 -3.44 5.74 1.95
N ALA A 272 -3.51 6.04 0.65
CA ALA A 272 -4.58 5.57 -0.22
C ALA A 272 -4.58 4.04 -0.35
N TYR A 273 -3.42 3.42 -0.48
CA TYR A 273 -3.29 1.96 -0.48
C TYR A 273 -3.79 1.36 0.83
N LEU A 274 -3.35 1.87 1.99
CA LEU A 274 -3.83 1.42 3.30
C LEU A 274 -5.35 1.60 3.43
N TYR A 275 -5.86 2.75 3.03
CA TYR A 275 -7.29 3.08 3.07
C TYR A 275 -8.13 2.12 2.23
N TYR A 276 -7.82 1.96 0.93
CA TYR A 276 -8.63 1.13 0.05
C TYR A 276 -8.52 -0.36 0.37
N THR A 277 -7.38 -0.81 0.86
CA THR A 277 -7.19 -2.20 1.31
C THR A 277 -8.03 -2.48 2.56
N GLU A 278 -8.03 -1.56 3.55
CA GLU A 278 -8.87 -1.65 4.74
C GLU A 278 -10.36 -1.56 4.38
N GLN A 279 -10.76 -0.61 3.52
CA GLN A 279 -12.15 -0.43 3.07
C GLN A 279 -12.67 -1.60 2.23
N GLY A 280 -11.81 -2.34 1.58
CA GLY A 280 -12.13 -3.58 0.89
C GLY A 280 -12.40 -4.74 1.83
N GLY A 281 -11.87 -4.70 3.05
CA GLY A 281 -11.97 -5.76 4.04
C GLY A 281 -10.92 -6.86 3.84
N ALA A 282 -9.71 -6.50 3.39
CA ALA A 282 -8.58 -7.42 3.39
C ALA A 282 -8.24 -7.88 4.81
N SER A 283 -7.66 -9.06 4.94
CA SER A 283 -7.22 -9.61 6.22
C SER A 283 -5.85 -9.07 6.61
N ALA A 284 -4.97 -8.85 5.64
CA ALA A 284 -3.69 -8.20 5.80
C ALA A 284 -3.16 -7.69 4.46
N ALA A 285 -2.17 -6.80 4.54
CA ALA A 285 -1.39 -6.35 3.40
C ALA A 285 0.09 -6.27 3.78
N ALA A 286 0.98 -6.29 2.78
CA ALA A 286 2.40 -6.04 2.97
C ALA A 286 2.88 -4.99 1.96
N LYS A 287 3.64 -3.99 2.43
CA LYS A 287 4.26 -3.02 1.57
C LYS A 287 5.31 -3.68 0.69
N ALA A 288 5.19 -3.54 -0.61
CA ALA A 288 6.20 -3.99 -1.56
C ALA A 288 7.46 -3.12 -1.47
N CYS A 289 8.57 -3.68 -1.90
CA CYS A 289 9.88 -3.06 -1.89
C CYS A 289 10.45 -2.95 -3.31
N TRP A 290 10.98 -1.78 -3.66
CA TRP A 290 11.45 -1.44 -4.99
C TRP A 290 12.87 -0.88 -4.95
N GLU A 291 13.48 -0.80 -6.12
CA GLU A 291 14.73 -0.06 -6.26
C GLU A 291 14.49 1.44 -6.02
N PRO A 292 15.40 2.12 -5.31
CA PRO A 292 15.38 3.58 -5.19
C PRO A 292 15.50 4.25 -6.56
N LYS A 293 14.78 5.37 -6.78
CA LYS A 293 14.83 6.10 -8.06
C LYS A 293 16.22 6.63 -8.40
N GLY A 294 17.01 6.94 -7.39
CA GLY A 294 18.41 7.39 -7.51
C GLY A 294 19.40 6.27 -7.80
N GLY A 295 18.93 5.03 -7.95
CA GLY A 295 19.78 3.85 -8.01
C GLY A 295 20.22 3.36 -6.63
N GLY A 296 20.89 2.23 -6.58
CA GLY A 296 21.35 1.59 -5.35
C GLY A 296 20.64 0.27 -5.06
N PRO A 297 20.97 -0.38 -3.93
CA PRO A 297 20.37 -1.67 -3.58
C PRO A 297 18.86 -1.56 -3.38
N ASN A 298 18.16 -2.58 -3.87
CA ASN A 298 16.70 -2.71 -3.69
C ASN A 298 16.30 -2.60 -2.21
N ASN A 299 15.23 -1.89 -1.93
CA ASN A 299 14.70 -1.69 -0.58
C ASN A 299 14.34 -2.99 0.17
N CYS A 300 14.15 -4.09 -0.55
CA CYS A 300 14.00 -5.42 0.05
C CYS A 300 15.26 -5.85 0.84
N PHE A 301 16.46 -5.41 0.41
CA PHE A 301 17.72 -5.97 0.88
C PHE A 301 18.68 -4.92 1.45
N ASN A 302 18.30 -3.64 1.46
CA ASN A 302 19.13 -2.54 1.92
C ASN A 302 18.82 -2.08 3.35
N LYS A 303 18.01 -2.83 4.11
CA LYS A 303 17.63 -2.54 5.51
C LYS A 303 16.83 -1.25 5.70
N SER A 304 16.14 -0.80 4.66
CA SER A 304 15.36 0.44 4.68
C SER A 304 13.92 0.27 5.18
N LEU A 305 13.56 -0.92 5.68
CA LEU A 305 12.17 -1.22 6.03
C LEU A 305 11.24 -0.91 4.83
N ASP A 306 11.51 -1.57 3.70
CA ASP A 306 10.81 -1.37 2.42
C ASP A 306 10.73 0.10 1.96
N GLY A 307 11.79 0.87 2.23
CA GLY A 307 11.90 2.26 1.86
C GLY A 307 11.35 3.26 2.89
N LEU A 308 10.87 2.82 4.05
CA LEU A 308 10.35 3.71 5.08
C LEU A 308 11.43 4.50 5.81
N VAL A 309 12.61 3.93 5.95
CA VAL A 309 13.74 4.59 6.62
C VAL A 309 14.94 4.72 5.68
N GLN A 310 15.78 5.70 5.94
CA GLN A 310 17.07 5.83 5.25
C GLN A 310 18.02 4.76 5.79
N PRO A 311 18.60 3.90 4.95
CA PRO A 311 19.60 2.93 5.40
C PRO A 311 20.88 3.63 5.87
N GLY A 312 21.60 2.99 6.79
CA GLY A 312 22.82 3.52 7.42
C GLY A 312 22.51 4.36 8.66
N PRO A 313 22.10 5.64 8.54
CA PRO A 313 21.73 6.43 9.72
C PRO A 313 20.40 6.01 10.35
N PHE A 314 19.61 5.18 9.69
CA PHE A 314 18.31 4.68 10.14
C PHE A 314 17.39 5.79 10.66
N ALA A 315 17.13 6.76 9.80
CA ALA A 315 16.22 7.88 10.10
C ALA A 315 14.91 7.76 9.29
N PRO A 316 13.76 8.15 9.84
CA PRO A 316 12.48 8.03 9.18
C PRO A 316 12.41 8.92 7.93
N ARG A 317 11.81 8.38 6.86
CA ARG A 317 11.34 9.12 5.69
C ARG A 317 9.88 9.55 5.87
N ALA A 318 9.36 10.39 4.98
CA ALA A 318 7.98 10.85 5.07
C ALA A 318 6.95 9.71 5.17
N VAL A 319 7.11 8.66 4.37
CA VAL A 319 6.19 7.51 4.37
C VAL A 319 6.18 6.72 5.69
N TRP A 320 7.25 6.73 6.47
CA TRP A 320 7.28 6.14 7.81
C TRP A 320 6.23 6.77 8.73
N TRP A 321 6.05 8.08 8.64
CA TRP A 321 5.07 8.83 9.42
C TRP A 321 3.62 8.46 9.06
N VAL A 322 3.38 8.07 7.80
CA VAL A 322 2.06 7.55 7.39
C VAL A 322 1.76 6.24 8.11
N TYR A 323 2.69 5.29 8.11
CA TYR A 323 2.52 3.99 8.79
C TYR A 323 2.43 4.17 10.30
N LYS A 324 3.24 5.05 10.89
CA LYS A 324 3.15 5.39 12.31
C LYS A 324 1.78 5.95 12.65
N ALA A 325 1.31 6.98 11.94
CA ALA A 325 0.01 7.57 12.18
C ALA A 325 -1.15 6.58 11.93
N TYR A 326 -1.01 5.67 10.96
CA TYR A 326 -1.97 4.60 10.71
C TYR A 326 -2.07 3.63 11.89
N SER A 327 -0.97 3.32 12.54
CA SER A 327 -0.85 2.36 13.65
C SER A 327 -0.94 2.99 15.04
N ASP A 328 -0.82 4.32 15.14
CA ASP A 328 -0.55 5.05 16.38
C ASP A 328 -1.73 4.98 17.36
N GLY A 329 -1.62 4.09 18.33
CA GLY A 329 -2.35 4.10 19.60
C GLY A 329 -3.89 4.11 19.59
N PHE A 330 -4.51 4.29 18.44
CA PHE A 330 -5.96 4.40 18.31
C PHE A 330 -6.57 3.04 17.96
N SER A 331 -7.13 2.39 18.95
CA SER A 331 -7.69 1.04 18.80
C SER A 331 -9.06 1.01 18.11
N THR A 332 -9.70 2.17 17.93
CA THR A 332 -11.06 2.26 17.40
C THR A 332 -11.10 3.14 16.15
N ARG A 333 -11.48 2.56 15.03
CA ARG A 333 -11.77 3.31 13.81
C ARG A 333 -13.10 4.04 13.91
N VAL A 334 -13.13 5.22 13.32
CA VAL A 334 -14.32 6.07 13.23
C VAL A 334 -14.76 6.13 11.77
N ARG A 335 -16.06 6.04 11.55
CA ARG A 335 -16.61 6.09 10.20
C ARG A 335 -16.22 7.39 9.50
N THR A 336 -15.54 7.25 8.37
CA THR A 336 -15.12 8.36 7.53
C THR A 336 -15.71 8.18 6.13
N GLN A 337 -16.33 9.21 5.58
CA GLN A 337 -16.91 9.21 4.24
C GLN A 337 -16.41 10.43 3.47
N GLY A 338 -15.90 10.20 2.27
CA GLY A 338 -15.48 11.25 1.33
C GLY A 338 -16.42 11.36 0.14
N ASN A 339 -16.48 12.56 -0.45
CA ASN A 339 -17.21 12.83 -1.70
C ASN A 339 -16.29 12.85 -2.93
N ASN A 340 -14.98 12.78 -2.72
CA ASN A 340 -13.97 12.78 -3.78
C ASN A 340 -13.03 11.57 -3.58
N PRO A 341 -12.95 10.64 -4.54
CA PRO A 341 -12.13 9.43 -4.40
C PRO A 341 -10.62 9.70 -4.32
N ARG A 342 -10.18 10.91 -4.63
CA ARG A 342 -8.77 11.33 -4.52
C ARG A 342 -8.41 11.96 -3.18
N VAL A 343 -9.44 12.34 -2.39
CA VAL A 343 -9.29 12.88 -1.04
C VAL A 343 -9.73 11.80 -0.07
N ILE A 344 -8.77 11.19 0.59
CA ILE A 344 -9.02 10.04 1.48
C ILE A 344 -8.69 10.40 2.92
N GLY A 345 -9.33 9.72 3.84
CA GLY A 345 -9.06 9.89 5.27
C GLY A 345 -9.43 8.68 6.10
N LEU A 346 -8.62 8.42 7.10
CA LEU A 346 -8.86 7.44 8.16
C LEU A 346 -8.94 8.16 9.49
N ALA A 347 -10.05 8.01 10.18
CA ALA A 347 -10.22 8.57 11.50
C ALA A 347 -10.18 7.48 12.56
N SER A 348 -9.63 7.82 13.72
CA SER A 348 -9.52 6.94 14.87
C SER A 348 -9.73 7.72 16.16
N GLN A 349 -10.14 7.02 17.21
CA GLN A 349 -10.25 7.57 18.56
C GLN A 349 -9.48 6.71 19.56
N SER A 350 -8.95 7.35 20.59
CA SER A 350 -8.34 6.64 21.71
C SER A 350 -9.41 6.22 22.72
N ASN A 351 -9.30 4.98 23.21
CA ASN A 351 -10.18 4.52 24.27
C ASN A 351 -9.80 5.20 25.59
N GLY A 352 -10.68 6.08 26.08
CA GLY A 352 -10.56 6.69 27.40
C GLY A 352 -9.61 7.89 27.54
N GLN A 353 -9.08 8.45 26.45
CA GLN A 353 -8.14 9.59 26.51
C GLN A 353 -8.68 10.90 25.93
N ASN A 354 -9.95 11.00 25.61
CA ASN A 354 -10.53 12.20 25.02
C ASN A 354 -9.72 12.79 23.86
N GLN A 355 -9.22 11.92 22.99
CA GLN A 355 -8.42 12.28 21.84
C GLN A 355 -8.88 11.54 20.58
N ALA A 356 -8.77 12.22 19.45
CA ALA A 356 -9.00 11.63 18.16
C ALA A 356 -7.98 12.11 17.13
N GLN A 357 -7.83 11.32 16.08
CA GLN A 357 -6.93 11.61 14.98
C GLN A 357 -7.64 11.39 13.66
N VAL A 358 -7.34 12.25 12.68
CA VAL A 358 -7.70 12.03 11.26
C VAL A 358 -6.43 12.09 10.43
N LEU A 359 -6.04 10.97 9.84
CA LEU A 359 -4.98 10.89 8.85
C LEU A 359 -5.64 11.06 7.47
N PHE A 360 -5.30 12.11 6.73
CA PHE A 360 -5.93 12.40 5.44
C PHE A 360 -4.91 12.88 4.40
N GLY A 361 -5.27 12.76 3.13
CA GLY A 361 -4.37 13.13 2.05
C GLY A 361 -5.08 13.32 0.71
N TYR A 362 -4.35 13.88 -0.24
CA TYR A 362 -4.76 14.06 -1.61
C TYR A 362 -3.76 13.39 -2.54
N PHE A 363 -4.19 12.33 -3.23
CA PHE A 363 -3.34 11.54 -4.11
C PHE A 363 -3.75 11.66 -5.58
N GLU A 364 -2.80 11.33 -6.48
CA GLU A 364 -3.00 11.44 -7.91
C GLU A 364 -3.60 10.18 -8.52
N GLN A 365 -4.62 10.39 -9.36
CA GLN A 365 -5.09 9.40 -10.33
C GLN A 365 -5.40 10.11 -11.66
N GLY A 366 -4.41 10.13 -12.56
CA GLY A 366 -4.51 10.85 -13.82
C GLY A 366 -4.30 12.37 -13.68
N PRO A 367 -4.59 13.18 -14.70
CA PRO A 367 -4.41 14.63 -14.68
C PRO A 367 -5.17 15.26 -13.51
N SER A 368 -4.47 15.98 -12.64
CA SER A 368 -5.01 16.50 -11.38
C SER A 368 -4.49 17.90 -11.12
N ALA A 369 -5.29 18.68 -10.38
CA ALA A 369 -4.80 19.91 -9.78
C ALA A 369 -3.69 19.58 -8.76
N ARG A 370 -2.68 20.43 -8.67
CA ARG A 370 -1.56 20.24 -7.74
C ARG A 370 -1.93 20.43 -6.27
N GLN A 371 -3.09 21.00 -6.02
CA GLN A 371 -3.60 21.31 -4.69
C GLN A 371 -5.10 21.04 -4.60
N ALA A 372 -5.55 20.73 -3.38
CA ALA A 372 -6.95 20.59 -3.02
C ALA A 372 -7.29 21.48 -1.83
N THR A 373 -8.56 21.85 -1.73
CA THR A 373 -9.17 22.32 -0.48
C THR A 373 -9.97 21.17 0.12
N VAL A 374 -9.64 20.80 1.36
CA VAL A 374 -10.31 19.70 2.05
C VAL A 374 -11.13 20.28 3.21
N THR A 375 -12.43 19.96 3.25
CA THR A 375 -13.29 20.27 4.38
C THR A 375 -13.51 19.01 5.22
N LEU A 376 -13.07 19.06 6.47
CA LEU A 376 -13.32 18.03 7.47
C LEU A 376 -14.57 18.42 8.26
N THR A 377 -15.60 17.58 8.19
CA THR A 377 -16.85 17.74 8.97
C THR A 377 -16.84 16.70 10.09
N LEU A 378 -16.57 17.16 11.31
CA LEU A 378 -16.51 16.33 12.51
C LEU A 378 -17.89 16.34 13.18
N ARG A 379 -18.47 15.16 13.40
CA ARG A 379 -19.79 14.98 14.01
C ARG A 379 -19.70 14.16 15.29
N ASN A 380 -20.57 14.47 16.23
CA ASN A 380 -20.74 13.69 17.46
C ASN A 380 -19.49 13.60 18.35
N LEU A 381 -18.66 14.65 18.39
CA LEU A 381 -17.45 14.73 19.21
C LEU A 381 -17.70 14.51 20.71
N GLN A 382 -18.94 14.80 21.19
CA GLN A 382 -19.35 14.54 22.57
C GLN A 382 -19.23 13.06 22.98
N GLN A 383 -19.24 12.13 22.04
CA GLN A 383 -18.99 10.69 22.31
C GLN A 383 -17.56 10.44 22.83
N LEU A 384 -16.66 11.37 22.59
CA LEU A 384 -15.28 11.32 23.07
C LEU A 384 -15.08 12.10 24.39
N GLY A 385 -16.14 12.65 24.97
CA GLY A 385 -16.01 13.66 26.03
C GLY A 385 -15.46 15.00 25.53
N LEU A 386 -15.37 15.18 24.20
CA LEU A 386 -14.90 16.39 23.53
C LEU A 386 -16.09 17.15 22.93
N GLY A 387 -15.87 18.43 22.62
CA GLY A 387 -16.86 19.18 21.85
C GLY A 387 -18.18 19.43 22.55
N GLN A 388 -18.18 19.49 23.87
CA GLN A 388 -19.35 19.97 24.64
C GLN A 388 -19.60 21.44 24.32
N PRO A 389 -20.86 21.89 24.21
CA PRO A 389 -21.18 23.29 23.98
C PRO A 389 -20.50 24.21 24.99
N GLY A 390 -19.82 25.24 24.50
CA GLY A 390 -19.05 26.18 25.33
C GLY A 390 -17.64 25.72 25.73
N GLN A 391 -17.27 24.49 25.47
CA GLN A 391 -15.92 23.98 25.76
C GLN A 391 -14.95 24.27 24.61
N PRO A 392 -13.66 24.59 24.91
CA PRO A 392 -12.64 24.73 23.91
C PRO A 392 -12.24 23.36 23.34
N LEU A 393 -12.00 23.31 22.03
CA LEU A 393 -11.47 22.14 21.31
C LEU A 393 -10.18 22.54 20.63
N ASN A 394 -9.10 21.84 20.92
CA ASN A 394 -7.80 22.10 20.32
C ASN A 394 -7.62 21.23 19.07
N LEU A 395 -7.32 21.88 17.96
CA LEU A 395 -7.08 21.25 16.67
C LEU A 395 -5.66 21.55 16.22
N THR A 396 -4.89 20.50 15.94
CA THR A 396 -3.52 20.63 15.42
C THR A 396 -3.41 19.83 14.12
N ILE A 397 -2.93 20.48 13.06
CA ILE A 397 -2.65 19.82 11.78
C ILE A 397 -1.15 19.77 11.57
N SER A 398 -0.61 18.57 11.43
CA SER A 398 0.76 18.29 11.05
C SER A 398 0.82 17.80 9.59
N ARG A 399 1.86 18.20 8.86
CA ARG A 399 2.07 17.83 7.46
C ARG A 399 3.11 16.73 7.34
N ILE A 400 2.80 15.70 6.57
CA ILE A 400 3.73 14.67 6.09
C ILE A 400 4.08 15.04 4.64
N PRO A 401 5.27 15.61 4.38
CA PRO A 401 5.62 16.16 3.07
C PRO A 401 5.92 15.08 2.05
N ASP A 402 5.67 15.35 0.76
CA ASP A 402 6.23 14.56 -0.35
C ASP A 402 7.70 14.93 -0.54
N SER A 403 8.58 14.33 0.23
CA SER A 403 10.03 14.59 0.25
C SER A 403 10.84 13.49 -0.45
N GLY A 404 10.18 12.52 -1.10
CA GLY A 404 10.85 11.39 -1.74
C GLY A 404 11.68 10.58 -0.74
N GLU A 405 12.95 10.38 -1.05
CA GLU A 405 13.89 9.61 -0.23
C GLU A 405 14.52 10.42 0.93
N ALA A 406 14.22 11.72 1.04
CA ALA A 406 14.80 12.55 2.08
C ALA A 406 14.24 12.16 3.47
N VAL A 407 15.12 12.32 4.49
CA VAL A 407 14.77 12.11 5.90
C VAL A 407 13.81 13.21 6.37
N VAL A 408 12.81 12.79 7.13
CA VAL A 408 11.87 13.66 7.83
C VAL A 408 11.89 13.29 9.31
N LYS A 409 12.71 13.99 10.10
CA LYS A 409 12.86 13.70 11.53
C LYS A 409 11.62 14.07 12.33
N ASP A 410 11.01 15.21 11.99
CA ASP A 410 9.84 15.76 12.67
C ASP A 410 8.83 16.30 11.67
N LEU A 411 7.56 16.27 12.04
CA LEU A 411 6.48 16.80 11.23
C LEU A 411 6.25 18.28 11.53
N ALA A 412 6.19 19.09 10.49
CA ALA A 412 5.85 20.49 10.61
C ALA A 412 4.36 20.67 10.98
N ILE A 413 4.07 21.41 12.04
CA ILE A 413 2.73 21.85 12.34
C ILE A 413 2.37 22.99 11.37
N VAL A 414 1.35 22.79 10.56
CA VAL A 414 0.88 23.76 9.57
C VAL A 414 -0.31 24.57 10.04
N LYS A 415 -1.03 24.10 11.07
CA LYS A 415 -2.15 24.81 11.66
C LYS A 415 -2.35 24.41 13.13
N ARG A 416 -2.55 25.39 14.00
CA ARG A 416 -3.12 25.23 15.34
C ARG A 416 -4.32 26.14 15.45
N GLN A 417 -5.39 25.60 15.97
CA GLN A 417 -6.62 26.36 16.16
C GLN A 417 -7.34 25.85 17.41
N GLN A 418 -7.74 26.77 18.27
CA GLN A 418 -8.71 26.49 19.32
C GLN A 418 -10.05 27.03 18.83
N ILE A 419 -11.09 26.23 18.96
CA ILE A 419 -12.47 26.63 18.64
C ILE A 419 -13.35 26.36 19.82
N THR A 420 -14.34 27.23 20.03
CA THR A 420 -15.42 26.95 20.97
C THR A 420 -16.53 26.22 20.25
N VAL A 421 -16.87 25.04 20.71
CA VAL A 421 -17.92 24.24 20.08
C VAL A 421 -19.29 24.85 20.45
N THR A 422 -20.01 25.29 19.42
CA THR A 422 -21.38 25.83 19.57
C THR A 422 -22.46 24.85 19.14
N ASN A 423 -22.11 23.93 18.25
CA ASN A 423 -23.01 22.93 17.69
C ASN A 423 -22.36 21.54 17.73
N GLN A 424 -23.13 20.49 17.52
CA GLN A 424 -22.63 19.11 17.46
C GLN A 424 -21.77 18.82 16.21
N ILE A 425 -21.60 19.81 15.33
CA ILE A 425 -20.86 19.68 14.07
C ILE A 425 -19.78 20.75 14.06
N VAL A 426 -18.54 20.31 13.91
CA VAL A 426 -17.38 21.17 13.67
C VAL A 426 -16.93 21.02 12.21
N ARG A 427 -16.81 22.15 11.51
CA ARG A 427 -16.27 22.18 10.15
C ARG A 427 -14.92 22.87 10.14
N LEU A 428 -13.95 22.19 9.57
CA LEU A 428 -12.58 22.67 9.42
C LEU A 428 -12.17 22.64 7.95
N THR A 429 -12.03 23.79 7.33
CA THR A 429 -11.52 23.90 5.96
C THR A 429 -9.99 24.02 6.00
N VAL A 430 -9.33 23.16 5.24
CA VAL A 430 -7.87 23.12 5.11
C VAL A 430 -7.55 23.38 3.64
N PRO A 431 -7.15 24.60 3.28
CA PRO A 431 -6.76 24.94 1.93
C PRO A 431 -5.33 24.46 1.62
N ASN A 432 -5.01 24.41 0.34
CA ASN A 432 -3.66 24.17 -0.17
C ASN A 432 -3.05 22.82 0.26
N ILE A 433 -3.90 21.81 0.43
CA ILE A 433 -3.45 20.42 0.57
C ILE A 433 -2.76 20.04 -0.73
N ARG A 434 -1.47 19.75 -0.66
CA ARG A 434 -0.67 19.40 -1.85
C ARG A 434 -0.87 17.96 -2.25
N ILE A 435 -0.83 17.73 -3.56
CA ILE A 435 -0.85 16.38 -4.10
C ILE A 435 0.35 15.58 -3.58
N HIS A 436 0.17 14.28 -3.34
CA HIS A 436 1.14 13.33 -2.79
C HIS A 436 1.46 13.52 -1.29
N GLU A 437 1.04 14.62 -0.67
CA GLU A 437 1.24 14.86 0.76
C GLU A 437 0.08 14.28 1.60
N ALA A 438 0.40 13.85 2.82
CA ALA A 438 -0.59 13.48 3.82
C ALA A 438 -0.53 14.44 5.03
N TYR A 439 -1.59 14.42 5.82
CA TYR A 439 -1.78 15.32 6.95
C TYR A 439 -2.41 14.58 8.13
N ILE A 440 -2.03 14.97 9.31
CA ILE A 440 -2.59 14.44 10.56
C ILE A 440 -3.31 15.58 11.26
N LEU A 441 -4.63 15.47 11.42
CA LEU A 441 -5.39 16.29 12.36
C LEU A 441 -5.45 15.58 13.70
N THR A 442 -4.93 16.18 14.74
CA THR A 442 -5.12 15.75 16.14
C THR A 442 -6.17 16.63 16.79
N ILE A 443 -7.07 16.01 17.54
CA ILE A 443 -8.23 16.61 18.22
C ILE A 443 -8.13 16.27 19.70
N GLY A 444 -8.13 17.30 20.59
CA GLY A 444 -8.03 17.09 22.03
C GLY A 444 -8.23 18.35 22.87
#